data_d84d0c1a5775c13b224dec91f7300327
#
_entry.id   d84d0c1a5775c13b224dec91f7300327
#
_cell.length_a   1.000
_cell.length_b   1.000
_cell.length_c   1.000
_cell.angle_alpha   90.00
_cell.angle_beta   90.00
_cell.angle_gamma   90.00
#
_symmetry.space_group_name_H-M   'P 1'
#
loop_
_entity.id
_entity.type
_entity.pdbx_description
1 polymer ?
#
loop_
_entity_poly.entity_id
_entity_poly.type
_entity_poly.pdbx_seq_one_letter_code
_entity_poly.pdbx_strand_id
1 'polypeptide(L)' 'MKADIGIRAGDLVKHNSYKNLLGIVVEVNLNYAGTPVAVAWTGHNPYGLGKNSIHHPDRLEVIREGR' A
#
# COMPACT_ATOMS: atom_id res chain seq x y z
N MET A 1 -8.69 -12.73 -17.63
CA MET A 1 -8.96 -12.60 -16.33
C MET A 1 -8.02 -11.73 -15.60
N LYS A 2 -8.53 -11.00 -14.71
CA LYS A 2 -7.78 -10.05 -14.04
C LYS A 2 -7.10 -10.62 -12.86
N ALA A 3 -5.88 -10.34 -12.71
CA ALA A 3 -5.13 -10.87 -11.60
C ALA A 3 -5.49 -10.18 -10.31
N ASP A 4 -5.58 -10.94 -9.27
CA ASP A 4 -5.81 -10.40 -7.95
C ASP A 4 -4.45 -10.22 -7.30
N ILE A 5 -4.04 -9.00 -7.05
CA ILE A 5 -2.74 -8.75 -6.46
C ILE A 5 -2.75 -8.92 -4.95
N GLY A 6 -3.90 -9.24 -4.37
CA GLY A 6 -3.99 -9.47 -2.94
C GLY A 6 -4.04 -8.22 -2.09
N ILE A 7 -4.07 -7.06 -2.72
CA ILE A 7 -4.14 -5.79 -2.00
C ILE A 7 -5.43 -5.10 -2.39
N ARG A 8 -6.19 -4.63 -1.41
CA ARG A 8 -7.46 -3.98 -1.65
C ARG A 8 -7.56 -2.71 -0.86
N ALA A 9 -8.41 -1.80 -1.32
CA ALA A 9 -8.68 -0.58 -0.57
C ALA A 9 -9.16 -0.95 0.83
N GLY A 10 -8.62 -0.28 1.82
CA GLY A 10 -8.91 -0.54 3.21
C GLY A 10 -7.91 -1.43 3.91
N ASP A 11 -7.02 -2.06 3.17
CA ASP A 11 -6.02 -2.94 3.78
C ASP A 11 -4.95 -2.14 4.49
N LEU A 12 -4.48 -2.68 5.59
CA LEU A 12 -3.34 -2.10 6.30
C LEU A 12 -2.09 -2.70 5.68
N VAL A 13 -1.16 -1.83 5.28
CA VAL A 13 0.07 -2.28 4.61
C VAL A 13 1.28 -1.61 5.22
N LYS A 14 2.43 -2.21 4.98
CA LYS A 14 3.69 -1.57 5.29
C LYS A 14 4.55 -1.60 4.04
N HIS A 15 5.48 -0.66 3.95
CA HIS A 15 6.37 -0.56 2.81
C HIS A 15 7.63 -1.36 3.11
N ASN A 16 8.07 -2.14 2.15
CA ASN A 16 9.24 -2.99 2.34
C ASN A 16 10.52 -2.21 2.55
N SER A 17 10.60 -1.01 2.02
CA SER A 17 11.81 -0.21 2.11
C SER A 17 11.82 0.77 3.29
N TYR A 18 10.67 1.03 3.89
CA TYR A 18 10.58 2.01 4.98
C TYR A 18 10.12 1.33 6.25
N LYS A 19 11.07 1.13 7.17
CA LYS A 19 10.79 0.44 8.39
C LYS A 19 9.76 1.15 9.23
N ASN A 20 8.87 0.40 9.82
CA ASN A 20 7.87 0.93 10.74
C ASN A 20 6.92 1.96 10.15
N LEU A 21 6.79 1.97 8.84
CA LEU A 21 5.86 2.88 8.19
C LEU A 21 4.61 2.10 7.80
N LEU A 22 3.48 2.46 8.38
CA LEU A 22 2.22 1.79 8.13
C LEU A 22 1.27 2.69 7.38
N GLY A 23 0.45 2.11 6.56
CA GLY A 23 -0.53 2.89 5.82
C GLY A 23 -1.77 2.10 5.52
N ILE A 24 -2.79 2.81 5.06
CA ILE A 24 -4.04 2.21 4.64
C ILE A 24 -4.17 2.40 3.14
N VAL A 25 -4.49 1.34 2.44
CA VAL A 25 -4.68 1.41 1.01
C VAL A 25 -5.95 2.19 0.70
N VAL A 26 -5.81 3.24 -0.08
CA VAL A 26 -6.93 4.08 -0.44
C VAL A 26 -7.53 3.62 -1.75
N GLU A 27 -6.68 3.23 -2.68
CA GLU A 27 -7.15 2.86 -3.99
C GLU A 27 -6.16 1.94 -4.68
N VAL A 28 -6.66 0.98 -5.43
CA VAL A 28 -5.83 0.11 -6.24
C VAL A 28 -6.29 0.28 -7.68
N ASN A 29 -5.40 0.71 -8.56
CA ASN A 29 -5.79 0.96 -9.93
C ASN A 29 -5.41 -0.23 -10.79
N LEU A 30 -6.37 -1.11 -11.00
CA LEU A 30 -6.14 -2.34 -11.74
C LEU A 30 -6.07 -2.14 -13.24
N ASN A 31 -6.38 -0.94 -13.71
CA ASN A 31 -6.38 -0.65 -15.14
C ASN A 31 -5.05 -0.16 -15.67
N TYR A 32 -4.12 0.14 -14.80
CA TYR A 32 -2.80 0.59 -15.24
C TYR A 32 -1.79 -0.53 -15.12
N ALA A 33 -0.83 -0.50 -16.00
CA ALA A 33 0.27 -1.45 -15.93
C ALA A 33 1.00 -1.26 -14.60
N GLY A 34 1.37 -2.35 -13.96
CA GLY A 34 2.03 -2.30 -12.67
C GLY A 34 1.07 -2.16 -11.51
N THR A 35 -0.20 -1.95 -11.79
CA THR A 35 -1.24 -1.88 -10.77
C THR A 35 -0.86 -0.99 -9.60
N PRO A 36 -0.73 0.33 -9.84
CA PRO A 36 -0.31 1.23 -8.78
C PRO A 36 -1.30 1.27 -7.62
N VAL A 37 -0.76 1.38 -6.43
CA VAL A 37 -1.53 1.37 -5.20
C VAL A 37 -1.33 2.69 -4.49
N ALA A 38 -2.43 3.39 -4.21
CA ALA A 38 -2.38 4.64 -3.47
C ALA A 38 -2.54 4.33 -1.99
N VAL A 39 -1.64 4.83 -1.18
CA VAL A 39 -1.60 4.53 0.24
C VAL A 39 -1.59 5.83 1.05
N ALA A 40 -2.44 5.89 2.05
CA ALA A 40 -2.43 6.99 3.01
C ALA A 40 -1.62 6.52 4.21
N TRP A 41 -0.46 7.10 4.42
CA TRP A 41 0.42 6.68 5.50
C TRP A 41 -0.06 7.25 6.82
N THR A 42 -0.02 6.42 7.86
CA THR A 42 -0.54 6.80 9.17
C THR A 42 0.59 6.94 10.16
N GLY A 43 0.34 7.68 11.24
CA GLY A 43 1.30 7.80 12.30
C GLY A 43 2.53 8.56 11.90
N HIS A 44 3.64 8.17 12.51
CA HIS A 44 4.91 8.86 12.29
C HIS A 44 5.44 8.55 10.90
N ASN A 45 5.73 9.56 10.14
CA ASN A 45 6.20 9.43 8.78
C ASN A 45 7.49 10.21 8.58
N PRO A 46 8.62 9.67 9.06
CA PRO A 46 9.88 10.40 8.99
C PRO A 46 10.48 10.47 7.61
N TYR A 47 9.90 9.74 6.66
CA TYR A 47 10.46 9.67 5.32
C TYR A 47 9.96 10.76 4.39
N GLY A 48 9.02 11.57 4.86
CA GLY A 48 8.53 12.66 4.05
C GLY A 48 7.63 12.26 2.91
N LEU A 49 7.03 11.09 2.99
CA LEU A 49 6.12 10.65 1.94
C LEU A 49 4.83 11.47 2.02
N GLY A 50 4.22 11.69 0.88
CA GLY A 50 2.98 12.45 0.84
C GLY A 50 1.85 11.70 1.51
N LYS A 51 0.74 12.42 1.74
CA LYS A 51 -0.40 11.84 2.36
C LYS A 51 -0.91 10.64 1.62
N ASN A 52 -0.98 10.73 0.30
CA ASN A 52 -1.45 9.60 -0.50
C ASN A 52 -0.41 9.34 -1.57
N SER A 53 0.61 8.61 -1.23
CA SER A 53 1.64 8.32 -2.21
C SER A 53 1.30 7.06 -2.98
N ILE A 54 1.83 6.95 -4.19
CA ILE A 54 1.56 5.83 -5.08
C ILE A 54 2.75 4.89 -5.05
N HIS A 55 2.49 3.62 -4.88
CA HIS A 55 3.55 2.64 -4.79
C HIS A 55 3.24 1.41 -5.63
N HIS A 56 4.26 0.74 -6.06
CA HIS A 56 4.12 -0.51 -6.77
C HIS A 56 3.72 -1.58 -5.74
N PRO A 57 2.81 -2.47 -6.08
CA PRO A 57 2.36 -3.48 -5.11
C PRO A 57 3.48 -4.38 -4.60
N ASP A 58 4.53 -4.58 -5.39
CA ASP A 58 5.65 -5.40 -4.96
C ASP A 58 6.40 -4.80 -3.79
N ARG A 59 6.22 -3.52 -3.55
CA ARG A 59 6.90 -2.83 -2.45
C ARG A 59 6.08 -2.80 -1.18
N LEU A 60 4.88 -3.33 -1.23
CA LEU A 60 3.96 -3.26 -0.10
C LEU A 60 3.66 -4.65 0.42
N GLU A 61 3.45 -4.74 1.70
CA GLU A 61 3.08 -6.00 2.33
C GLU A 61 1.82 -5.78 3.13
N VAL A 62 0.78 -6.58 2.87
CA VAL A 62 -0.47 -6.47 3.60
C VAL A 62 -0.29 -7.10 4.96
N ILE A 63 -0.70 -6.38 6.00
CA ILE A 63 -0.64 -6.88 7.36
C ILE A 63 -1.99 -7.44 7.71
N ARG A 64 -2.05 -8.74 7.94
CA ARG A 64 -3.29 -9.40 8.28
C ARG A 64 -3.20 -9.87 9.69
N GLU A 65 -3.97 -9.25 10.55
CA GLU A 65 -3.89 -9.63 11.92
C GLU A 65 -4.73 -10.78 12.25
N GLY A 66 -4.27 -11.67 13.07
CA GLY A 66 -5.06 -12.69 13.70
C GLY A 66 -5.73 -13.65 12.79
N ARG A 67 -5.26 -13.78 11.61
CA ARG A 67 -5.97 -14.65 10.70
C ARG A 67 -5.20 -15.86 10.35
#